data_d9672ada42d3d60261c1255e6a8a9663
#
_entry.id   d9672ada42d3d60261c1255e6a8a9663
#
_cell.length_a   1.000
_cell.length_b   1.000
_cell.length_c   1.000
_cell.angle_alpha   90.00
_cell.angle_beta   90.00
_cell.angle_gamma   90.00
#
_symmetry.space_group_name_H-M   'P 1'
#
loop_
_entity.id
_entity.type
_entity.pdbx_description
1 polymer ?
#
loop_
_entity_poly.entity_id
_entity_poly.type
_entity_poly.pdbx_seq_one_letter_code
_entity_poly.pdbx_strand_id
1 'polypeptide(L)'
;MIIIKASGEKEAFDRQKYEASLGKVGLTLAEAKAVARSVYQDLYPQIHSEQIYLKTQTVLKKANPIYAAKYGLKRAIMNLGPSGYFFERYMAAVLATYGYKTKYNQFLQGKCVEHEVDIVAERDGKKYMIECKYHNQPGVKSDVKVVLYIYARFLDLKEAHHFDEPVLITNTLCTTEAIKYARCAGLKIIGWHYPLGKESLEHYIESKKLYPVTVLTNLNNYLNQAFRESNIVLASNLLKFTPALLAKKFRIKIQLAGRLINEARQLTQS
;
A
#
# COMPACT_ATOMS: atom_id res chain seq x y z
N MET A 1 1.14 23.79 18.47
CA MET A 1 0.73 22.66 19.30
C MET A 1 1.66 21.48 18.99
N ILE A 2 2.14 20.78 20.00
CA ILE A 2 2.98 19.56 19.83
C ILE A 2 2.06 18.34 19.75
N ILE A 3 2.38 17.40 18.88
CA ILE A 3 1.74 16.09 18.72
C ILE A 3 2.77 14.97 18.92
N ILE A 4 2.30 13.76 19.18
CA ILE A 4 3.13 12.55 19.30
C ILE A 4 2.89 11.68 18.08
N LYS A 5 3.95 11.38 17.32
CA LYS A 5 3.91 10.45 16.18
C LYS A 5 3.75 9.00 16.61
N ALA A 6 3.40 8.14 15.68
CA ALA A 6 3.38 6.68 15.90
C ALA A 6 4.76 6.12 16.30
N SER A 7 5.86 6.80 15.95
CA SER A 7 7.23 6.48 16.39
C SER A 7 7.56 6.89 17.82
N GLY A 8 6.64 7.60 18.52
CA GLY A 8 6.89 8.22 19.83
C GLY A 8 7.58 9.61 19.75
N GLU A 9 8.02 10.02 18.57
CA GLU A 9 8.65 11.33 18.34
C GLU A 9 7.65 12.47 18.53
N LYS A 10 8.08 13.58 19.18
CA LYS A 10 7.29 14.80 19.33
C LYS A 10 7.59 15.78 18.20
N GLU A 11 6.55 16.28 17.53
CA GLU A 11 6.70 17.32 16.49
C GLU A 11 5.62 18.41 16.60
N ALA A 12 5.85 19.54 15.97
CA ALA A 12 4.84 20.60 15.84
C ALA A 12 3.74 20.11 14.86
N PHE A 13 2.48 20.29 15.23
CA PHE A 13 1.35 20.00 14.33
C PHE A 13 1.30 21.02 13.20
N ASP A 14 1.53 20.56 11.98
CA ASP A 14 1.48 21.36 10.76
C ASP A 14 0.07 21.32 10.16
N ARG A 15 -0.66 22.43 10.32
CA ARG A 15 -2.02 22.57 9.78
C ARG A 15 -2.06 22.57 8.26
N GLN A 16 -1.06 23.18 7.60
CA GLN A 16 -1.03 23.24 6.13
C GLN A 16 -0.81 21.85 5.54
N LYS A 17 0.12 21.09 6.10
CA LYS A 17 0.35 19.69 5.73
C LYS A 17 -0.87 18.82 5.98
N TYR A 18 -1.58 19.04 7.09
CA TYR A 18 -2.80 18.31 7.39
C TYR A 18 -3.92 18.60 6.37
N GLU A 19 -4.21 19.88 6.11
CA GLU A 19 -5.21 20.28 5.12
C GLU A 19 -4.85 19.83 3.70
N ALA A 20 -3.57 19.90 3.32
CA ALA A 20 -3.08 19.34 2.06
C ALA A 20 -3.33 17.83 1.93
N SER A 21 -3.21 17.06 3.04
CA SER A 21 -3.53 15.63 3.04
C SER A 21 -5.02 15.34 2.79
N LEU A 22 -5.91 16.23 3.23
CA LEU A 22 -7.35 16.15 2.94
C LEU A 22 -7.65 16.47 1.46
N GLY A 23 -6.93 17.41 0.86
CA GLY A 23 -7.07 17.71 -0.58
C GLY A 23 -6.72 16.53 -1.48
N LYS A 24 -5.77 15.68 -1.09
CA LYS A 24 -5.35 14.50 -1.87
C LYS A 24 -6.46 13.46 -2.07
N VAL A 25 -7.45 13.40 -1.19
CA VAL A 25 -8.53 12.41 -1.30
C VAL A 25 -9.68 12.85 -2.20
N GLY A 26 -9.56 14.02 -2.84
CA GLY A 26 -10.53 14.55 -3.77
C GLY A 26 -11.52 15.55 -3.16
N LEU A 27 -11.28 16.02 -1.92
CA LEU A 27 -12.05 17.11 -1.33
C LEU A 27 -11.70 18.44 -2.00
N THR A 28 -12.71 19.27 -2.24
CA THR A 28 -12.51 20.68 -2.58
C THR A 28 -11.82 21.42 -1.42
N LEU A 29 -11.24 22.56 -1.69
CA LEU A 29 -10.60 23.39 -0.64
C LEU A 29 -11.58 23.74 0.50
N ALA A 30 -12.84 24.02 0.14
CA ALA A 30 -13.90 24.37 1.12
C ALA A 30 -14.25 23.15 2.01
N GLU A 31 -14.42 21.97 1.41
CA GLU A 31 -14.67 20.72 2.14
C GLU A 31 -13.49 20.32 3.03
N ALA A 32 -12.27 20.40 2.52
CA ALA A 32 -11.05 20.10 3.29
C ALA A 32 -10.95 21.02 4.53
N LYS A 33 -11.21 22.32 4.37
CA LYS A 33 -11.27 23.27 5.50
C LYS A 33 -12.39 22.98 6.47
N ALA A 34 -13.56 22.54 6.01
CA ALA A 34 -14.69 22.18 6.87
C ALA A 34 -14.36 20.95 7.73
N VAL A 35 -13.81 19.89 7.10
CA VAL A 35 -13.31 18.70 7.80
C VAL A 35 -12.22 19.08 8.80
N ALA A 36 -11.25 19.89 8.39
CA ALA A 36 -10.15 20.32 9.25
C ALA A 36 -10.67 21.09 10.49
N ARG A 37 -11.60 22.03 10.31
CA ARG A 37 -12.20 22.77 11.44
C ARG A 37 -12.87 21.83 12.45
N SER A 38 -13.63 20.84 11.96
CA SER A 38 -14.29 19.85 12.83
C SER A 38 -13.28 19.06 13.65
N VAL A 39 -12.14 18.67 13.03
CA VAL A 39 -11.07 17.95 13.74
C VAL A 39 -10.32 18.84 14.72
N TYR A 40 -10.07 20.12 14.35
CA TYR A 40 -9.32 21.08 15.18
C TYR A 40 -10.01 21.35 16.55
N GLN A 41 -11.33 21.28 16.61
CA GLN A 41 -12.09 21.47 17.84
C GLN A 41 -11.74 20.42 18.91
N ASP A 42 -11.30 19.25 18.47
CA ASP A 42 -11.01 18.12 19.34
C ASP A 42 -9.50 17.92 19.62
N LEU A 43 -8.63 18.83 19.13
CA LEU A 43 -7.20 18.71 19.33
C LEU A 43 -6.77 19.30 20.68
N TYR A 44 -5.82 18.62 21.32
CA TYR A 44 -5.19 19.06 22.56
C TYR A 44 -3.66 18.79 22.50
N PRO A 45 -2.86 19.49 23.34
CA PRO A 45 -1.41 19.29 23.36
C PRO A 45 -1.03 17.83 23.64
N GLN A 46 -0.03 17.32 22.92
CA GLN A 46 0.47 15.94 22.99
C GLN A 46 -0.54 14.87 22.55
N ILE A 47 -1.58 15.23 21.79
CA ILE A 47 -2.45 14.25 21.14
C ILE A 47 -1.62 13.36 20.22
N HIS A 48 -1.90 12.05 20.21
CA HIS A 48 -1.28 11.12 19.29
C HIS A 48 -1.79 11.31 17.85
N SER A 49 -0.89 11.27 16.88
CA SER A 49 -1.25 11.34 15.44
C SER A 49 -2.28 10.29 15.03
N GLU A 50 -2.29 9.13 15.70
CA GLU A 50 -3.31 8.10 15.55
C GLU A 50 -4.72 8.59 15.90
N GLN A 51 -4.86 9.34 16.98
CA GLN A 51 -6.16 9.88 17.42
C GLN A 51 -6.65 10.95 16.42
N ILE A 52 -5.74 11.78 15.90
CA ILE A 52 -6.06 12.75 14.84
C ILE A 52 -6.58 12.01 13.60
N TYR A 53 -5.89 10.93 13.20
CA TYR A 53 -6.30 10.08 12.09
C TYR A 53 -7.71 9.51 12.30
N LEU A 54 -7.99 8.91 13.47
CA LEU A 54 -9.29 8.31 13.79
C LEU A 54 -10.44 9.34 13.79
N LYS A 55 -10.19 10.53 14.35
CA LYS A 55 -11.15 11.65 14.30
C LYS A 55 -11.42 12.07 12.85
N THR A 56 -10.38 12.23 12.04
CA THR A 56 -10.50 12.57 10.62
C THR A 56 -11.30 11.51 9.87
N GLN A 57 -11.00 10.24 10.09
CA GLN A 57 -11.75 9.12 9.50
C GLN A 57 -13.23 9.17 9.84
N THR A 58 -13.57 9.48 11.09
CA THR A 58 -14.96 9.59 11.54
C THR A 58 -15.71 10.72 10.83
N VAL A 59 -15.08 11.89 10.69
CA VAL A 59 -15.66 13.04 9.98
C VAL A 59 -15.81 12.74 8.48
N LEU A 60 -14.77 12.20 7.85
CA LEU A 60 -14.79 11.84 6.44
C LEU A 60 -15.85 10.76 6.13
N LYS A 61 -15.95 9.73 6.98
CA LYS A 61 -16.94 8.66 6.80
C LYS A 61 -18.38 9.16 6.87
N LYS A 62 -18.66 10.17 7.71
CA LYS A 62 -19.96 10.82 7.78
C LYS A 62 -20.26 11.65 6.52
N ALA A 63 -19.25 12.32 5.97
CA ALA A 63 -19.40 13.14 4.76
C ALA A 63 -19.50 12.24 3.51
N ASN A 64 -18.54 11.36 3.29
CA ASN A 64 -18.53 10.38 2.21
C ASN A 64 -17.56 9.23 2.55
N PRO A 65 -18.01 7.97 2.62
CA PRO A 65 -17.17 6.81 2.89
C PRO A 65 -15.97 6.66 1.94
N ILE A 66 -16.09 7.14 0.70
CA ILE A 66 -15.01 7.07 -0.30
C ILE A 66 -13.83 7.96 0.09
N TYR A 67 -14.10 9.16 0.61
CA TYR A 67 -13.01 10.02 1.11
C TYR A 67 -12.30 9.39 2.31
N ALA A 68 -13.05 8.76 3.21
CA ALA A 68 -12.47 8.02 4.32
C ALA A 68 -11.60 6.84 3.84
N ALA A 69 -12.07 6.08 2.85
CA ALA A 69 -11.32 4.99 2.24
C ALA A 69 -10.00 5.48 1.61
N LYS A 70 -10.06 6.52 0.78
CA LYS A 70 -8.86 7.12 0.15
C LYS A 70 -7.88 7.66 1.22
N TYR A 71 -8.37 8.35 2.24
CA TYR A 71 -7.55 8.86 3.34
C TYR A 71 -6.87 7.73 4.13
N GLY A 72 -7.54 6.58 4.21
CA GLY A 72 -7.05 5.38 4.88
C GLY A 72 -6.12 4.50 4.05
N LEU A 73 -5.79 4.86 2.79
CA LEU A 73 -5.04 3.99 1.87
C LEU A 73 -3.74 3.43 2.45
N LYS A 74 -2.88 4.29 3.01
CA LYS A 74 -1.62 3.84 3.60
C LYS A 74 -1.83 2.80 4.70
N ARG A 75 -2.83 3.02 5.56
CA ARG A 75 -3.20 2.10 6.63
C ARG A 75 -3.80 0.81 6.08
N ALA A 76 -4.61 0.89 5.03
CA ALA A 76 -5.16 -0.28 4.37
C ALA A 76 -4.05 -1.19 3.82
N ILE A 77 -2.98 -0.61 3.26
CA ILE A 77 -1.80 -1.35 2.83
C ILE A 77 -1.06 -1.96 4.04
N MET A 78 -0.89 -1.22 5.14
CA MET A 78 -0.28 -1.74 6.36
C MET A 78 -1.10 -2.86 7.02
N ASN A 79 -2.36 -3.01 6.67
CA ASN A 79 -3.28 -4.04 7.16
C ASN A 79 -3.49 -5.19 6.16
N LEU A 80 -2.67 -5.30 5.11
CA LEU A 80 -2.78 -6.38 4.13
C LEU A 80 -2.62 -7.76 4.75
N GLY A 81 -1.86 -7.90 5.84
CA GLY A 81 -1.76 -9.15 6.55
C GLY A 81 -0.65 -9.16 7.61
N PRO A 82 -0.55 -10.24 8.40
CA PRO A 82 0.51 -10.38 9.39
C PRO A 82 1.88 -10.66 8.74
N SER A 83 1.89 -11.21 7.53
CA SER A 83 3.11 -11.54 6.75
C SER A 83 3.22 -10.73 5.47
N GLY A 84 4.42 -10.68 4.88
CA GLY A 84 4.72 -10.03 3.59
C GLY A 84 3.99 -10.63 2.39
N TYR A 85 3.64 -11.91 2.46
CA TYR A 85 3.06 -12.67 1.35
C TYR A 85 1.85 -12.00 0.67
N PHE A 86 0.94 -11.37 1.44
CA PHE A 86 -0.21 -10.66 0.84
C PHE A 86 0.19 -9.35 0.17
N PHE A 87 1.24 -8.70 0.67
CA PHE A 87 1.82 -7.52 0.04
C PHE A 87 2.49 -7.88 -1.29
N GLU A 88 3.22 -8.99 -1.37
CA GLU A 88 3.82 -9.51 -2.59
C GLU A 88 2.77 -9.79 -3.66
N ARG A 89 1.69 -10.50 -3.32
CA ARG A 89 0.56 -10.76 -4.22
C ARG A 89 -0.15 -9.49 -4.68
N TYR A 90 -0.33 -8.55 -3.77
CA TYR A 90 -0.89 -7.24 -4.10
C TYR A 90 0.02 -6.49 -5.07
N MET A 91 1.32 -6.47 -4.83
CA MET A 91 2.29 -5.82 -5.72
C MET A 91 2.38 -6.50 -7.09
N ALA A 92 2.33 -7.83 -7.15
CA ALA A 92 2.24 -8.55 -8.41
C ALA A 92 0.99 -8.14 -9.24
N ALA A 93 -0.18 -8.00 -8.57
CA ALA A 93 -1.40 -7.53 -9.23
C ALA A 93 -1.30 -6.06 -9.67
N VAL A 94 -0.69 -5.18 -8.87
CA VAL A 94 -0.41 -3.78 -9.25
C VAL A 94 0.47 -3.75 -10.49
N LEU A 95 1.61 -4.43 -10.49
CA LEU A 95 2.54 -4.48 -11.62
C LEU A 95 1.90 -5.04 -12.89
N ALA A 96 1.08 -6.10 -12.77
CA ALA A 96 0.35 -6.65 -13.91
C ALA A 96 -0.55 -5.61 -14.61
N THR A 97 -1.17 -4.69 -13.82
CA THR A 97 -1.97 -3.58 -14.40
C THR A 97 -1.11 -2.56 -15.15
N TYR A 98 0.19 -2.51 -14.88
CA TYR A 98 1.18 -1.70 -15.60
C TYR A 98 1.84 -2.43 -16.77
N GLY A 99 1.31 -3.59 -17.17
CA GLY A 99 1.78 -4.35 -18.32
C GLY A 99 2.95 -5.30 -18.05
N TYR A 100 3.32 -5.50 -16.77
CA TYR A 100 4.31 -6.51 -16.43
C TYR A 100 3.68 -7.90 -16.44
N LYS A 101 4.37 -8.88 -17.03
CA LYS A 101 4.11 -10.30 -16.78
C LYS A 101 4.75 -10.67 -15.45
N THR A 102 3.96 -11.09 -14.46
CA THR A 102 4.44 -11.33 -13.10
C THR A 102 4.26 -12.78 -12.68
N LYS A 103 5.28 -13.33 -12.00
CA LYS A 103 5.21 -14.58 -11.23
C LYS A 103 5.68 -14.28 -9.81
N TYR A 104 4.93 -14.68 -8.80
CA TYR A 104 5.29 -14.46 -7.39
C TYR A 104 5.72 -15.76 -6.73
N ASN A 105 6.46 -15.66 -5.63
CA ASN A 105 6.95 -16.78 -4.82
C ASN A 105 7.69 -17.83 -5.66
N GLN A 106 8.79 -17.41 -6.33
CA GLN A 106 9.58 -18.28 -7.19
C GLN A 106 10.85 -18.74 -6.47
N PHE A 107 11.07 -20.05 -6.40
CA PHE A 107 12.33 -20.65 -5.96
C PHE A 107 13.24 -20.83 -7.16
N LEU A 108 14.38 -20.18 -7.15
CA LEU A 108 15.32 -20.11 -8.28
C LEU A 108 16.72 -20.51 -7.83
N GLN A 109 17.32 -21.47 -8.53
CA GLN A 109 18.70 -21.87 -8.28
C GLN A 109 19.65 -20.78 -8.75
N GLY A 110 20.42 -20.20 -7.82
CA GLY A 110 21.52 -19.30 -8.11
C GLY A 110 22.81 -20.06 -8.43
N LYS A 111 23.90 -19.31 -8.66
CA LYS A 111 25.23 -19.86 -8.82
C LYS A 111 25.69 -20.62 -7.57
N CYS A 112 25.38 -20.08 -6.40
CA CYS A 112 25.83 -20.61 -5.11
C CYS A 112 24.72 -21.40 -4.41
N VAL A 113 23.51 -20.83 -4.29
CA VAL A 113 22.40 -21.42 -3.51
C VAL A 113 21.05 -21.15 -4.19
N GLU A 114 20.01 -21.87 -3.76
CA GLU A 114 18.64 -21.57 -4.13
C GLU A 114 18.12 -20.35 -3.36
N HIS A 115 17.38 -19.50 -4.06
CA HIS A 115 16.74 -18.30 -3.50
C HIS A 115 15.26 -18.27 -3.75
N GLU A 116 14.50 -17.88 -2.75
CA GLU A 116 13.11 -17.43 -2.92
C GLU A 116 13.11 -15.98 -3.41
N VAL A 117 12.45 -15.74 -4.54
CA VAL A 117 12.25 -14.41 -5.15
C VAL A 117 10.78 -14.05 -5.05
N ASP A 118 10.45 -12.94 -4.39
CA ASP A 118 9.07 -12.56 -4.12
C ASP A 118 8.28 -12.35 -5.41
N ILE A 119 8.84 -11.61 -6.40
CA ILE A 119 8.22 -11.42 -7.70
C ILE A 119 9.30 -11.42 -8.80
N VAL A 120 9.11 -12.26 -9.80
CA VAL A 120 9.78 -12.16 -11.10
C VAL A 120 8.83 -11.40 -12.03
N ALA A 121 9.28 -10.30 -12.61
CA ALA A 121 8.49 -9.48 -13.51
C ALA A 121 9.21 -9.29 -14.86
N GLU A 122 8.44 -9.30 -15.95
CA GLU A 122 8.96 -9.09 -17.32
C GLU A 122 8.13 -8.00 -18.01
N ARG A 123 8.80 -7.04 -18.63
CA ARG A 123 8.18 -6.01 -19.45
C ARG A 123 9.19 -5.40 -20.45
N ASP A 124 8.74 -5.18 -21.66
CA ASP A 124 9.54 -4.52 -22.73
C ASP A 124 10.91 -5.22 -22.95
N GLY A 125 10.93 -6.56 -22.89
CA GLY A 125 12.13 -7.39 -23.08
C GLY A 125 13.08 -7.41 -21.88
N LYS A 126 12.77 -6.72 -20.78
CA LYS A 126 13.54 -6.71 -19.54
C LYS A 126 12.94 -7.60 -18.47
N LYS A 127 13.80 -8.25 -17.68
CA LYS A 127 13.44 -9.12 -16.57
C LYS A 127 13.94 -8.57 -15.24
N TYR A 128 13.04 -8.46 -14.29
CA TYR A 128 13.27 -7.82 -12.99
C TYR A 128 13.19 -8.85 -11.86
N MET A 129 14.19 -8.83 -10.97
CA MET A 129 14.12 -9.51 -9.68
C MET A 129 13.56 -8.52 -8.66
N ILE A 130 12.37 -8.77 -8.12
CA ILE A 130 11.70 -7.85 -7.21
C ILE A 130 11.56 -8.48 -5.84
N GLU A 131 12.04 -7.77 -4.83
CA GLU A 131 11.86 -8.09 -3.41
C GLU A 131 10.88 -7.12 -2.78
N CYS A 132 9.94 -7.63 -2.01
CA CYS A 132 8.88 -6.87 -1.35
C CYS A 132 9.11 -6.79 0.16
N LYS A 133 9.52 -5.62 0.66
CA LYS A 133 9.71 -5.44 2.10
C LYS A 133 8.50 -4.80 2.75
N TYR A 134 7.68 -5.63 3.38
CA TYR A 134 6.48 -5.22 4.08
C TYR A 134 6.75 -4.90 5.56
N HIS A 135 6.19 -3.79 6.03
CA HIS A 135 6.20 -3.38 7.43
C HIS A 135 4.77 -3.16 7.89
N ASN A 136 4.38 -3.80 8.99
CA ASN A 136 3.06 -3.65 9.61
C ASN A 136 3.01 -2.56 10.69
N GLN A 137 4.13 -1.90 10.95
CA GLN A 137 4.26 -0.81 11.94
C GLN A 137 4.63 0.50 11.24
N PRO A 138 3.94 1.62 11.58
CA PRO A 138 4.29 2.94 11.07
C PRO A 138 5.68 3.38 11.52
N GLY A 139 6.40 4.12 10.65
CA GLY A 139 7.70 4.71 10.98
C GLY A 139 8.90 3.79 10.78
N VAL A 140 8.72 2.49 10.62
CA VAL A 140 9.80 1.55 10.31
C VAL A 140 10.35 1.85 8.91
N LYS A 141 11.68 1.84 8.78
CA LYS A 141 12.39 2.04 7.51
C LYS A 141 13.25 0.82 7.18
N SER A 142 13.34 0.48 5.91
CA SER A 142 14.29 -0.52 5.43
C SER A 142 15.70 0.10 5.43
N ASP A 143 16.65 -0.54 6.09
CA ASP A 143 18.02 -0.07 6.20
C ASP A 143 18.92 -0.57 5.05
N VAL A 144 20.19 -0.20 5.08
CA VAL A 144 21.18 -0.59 4.07
C VAL A 144 21.42 -2.10 4.03
N LYS A 145 21.28 -2.82 5.15
CA LYS A 145 21.46 -4.29 5.20
C LYS A 145 20.45 -5.01 4.30
N VAL A 146 19.19 -4.51 4.26
CA VAL A 146 18.16 -5.04 3.36
C VAL A 146 18.60 -4.91 1.91
N VAL A 147 19.11 -3.73 1.52
CA VAL A 147 19.53 -3.47 0.13
C VAL A 147 20.77 -4.29 -0.25
N LEU A 148 21.73 -4.41 0.66
CA LEU A 148 22.92 -5.26 0.47
C LEU A 148 22.53 -6.73 0.25
N TYR A 149 21.61 -7.25 1.06
CA TYR A 149 21.11 -8.63 0.94
C TYR A 149 20.41 -8.88 -0.40
N ILE A 150 19.53 -7.95 -0.81
CA ILE A 150 18.84 -8.05 -2.11
C ILE A 150 19.84 -8.03 -3.27
N TYR A 151 20.83 -7.15 -3.19
CA TYR A 151 21.82 -7.02 -4.25
C TYR A 151 22.73 -8.25 -4.35
N ALA A 152 23.16 -8.82 -3.22
CA ALA A 152 23.92 -10.07 -3.21
C ALA A 152 23.12 -11.24 -3.83
N ARG A 153 21.82 -11.38 -3.49
CA ARG A 153 20.92 -12.36 -4.10
C ARG A 153 20.79 -12.14 -5.61
N PHE A 154 20.64 -10.89 -6.04
CA PHE A 154 20.57 -10.55 -7.45
C PHE A 154 21.83 -10.98 -8.21
N LEU A 155 23.04 -10.74 -7.66
CA LEU A 155 24.29 -11.14 -8.28
C LEU A 155 24.41 -12.66 -8.43
N ASP A 156 23.90 -13.44 -7.45
CA ASP A 156 23.91 -14.90 -7.51
C ASP A 156 22.93 -15.47 -8.55
N LEU A 157 21.80 -14.76 -8.80
CA LEU A 157 20.74 -15.18 -9.74
C LEU A 157 20.91 -14.61 -11.15
N LYS A 158 21.60 -13.48 -11.30
CA LYS A 158 21.56 -12.63 -12.50
C LYS A 158 21.87 -13.39 -13.78
N GLU A 159 22.99 -14.10 -13.83
CA GLU A 159 23.44 -14.77 -15.05
C GLU A 159 22.55 -15.99 -15.39
N ALA A 160 22.25 -16.83 -14.37
CA ALA A 160 21.46 -18.05 -14.57
C ALA A 160 20.03 -17.78 -15.04
N HIS A 161 19.46 -16.65 -14.64
CA HIS A 161 18.08 -16.32 -14.94
C HIS A 161 17.90 -15.09 -15.85
N HIS A 162 19.01 -14.50 -16.32
CA HIS A 162 19.01 -13.32 -17.19
C HIS A 162 18.23 -12.15 -16.60
N PHE A 163 18.46 -11.83 -15.32
CA PHE A 163 17.87 -10.65 -14.69
C PHE A 163 18.62 -9.39 -15.10
N ASP A 164 17.89 -8.36 -15.52
CA ASP A 164 18.44 -7.06 -15.91
C ASP A 164 18.58 -6.12 -14.71
N GLU A 165 17.61 -6.11 -13.79
CA GLU A 165 17.55 -5.11 -12.72
C GLU A 165 16.95 -5.67 -11.43
N PRO A 166 17.59 -5.44 -10.26
CA PRO A 166 16.98 -5.71 -8.95
C PRO A 166 16.12 -4.54 -8.50
N VAL A 167 14.94 -4.84 -7.93
CA VAL A 167 13.99 -3.84 -7.44
C VAL A 167 13.58 -4.17 -6.01
N LEU A 168 13.64 -3.17 -5.12
CA LEU A 168 13.03 -3.23 -3.79
C LEU A 168 11.71 -2.44 -3.79
N ILE A 169 10.61 -3.10 -3.44
CA ILE A 169 9.31 -2.45 -3.20
C ILE A 169 8.99 -2.50 -1.71
N THR A 170 8.69 -1.34 -1.10
CA THR A 170 8.30 -1.27 0.31
C THR A 170 7.10 -0.36 0.55
N ASN A 171 6.22 -0.76 1.45
CA ASN A 171 5.09 0.06 1.89
C ASN A 171 5.48 1.21 2.84
N THR A 172 6.77 1.34 3.15
CA THR A 172 7.31 2.40 4.00
C THR A 172 8.41 3.18 3.27
N LEU A 173 9.45 3.60 3.97
CA LEU A 173 10.60 4.33 3.42
C LEU A 173 11.88 3.53 3.63
N CYS A 174 12.94 3.91 2.92
CA CYS A 174 14.29 3.44 3.17
C CYS A 174 15.10 4.51 3.92
N THR A 175 16.17 4.10 4.59
CA THR A 175 17.14 5.04 5.16
C THR A 175 17.94 5.73 4.07
N THR A 176 18.57 6.86 4.40
CA THR A 176 19.42 7.61 3.46
C THR A 176 20.55 6.76 2.92
N GLU A 177 21.18 5.94 3.77
CA GLU A 177 22.27 5.03 3.42
C GLU A 177 21.78 3.93 2.46
N ALA A 178 20.59 3.37 2.71
CA ALA A 178 19.99 2.38 1.82
C ALA A 178 19.74 2.98 0.41
N ILE A 179 19.23 4.21 0.34
CA ILE A 179 18.99 4.92 -0.92
C ILE A 179 20.31 5.20 -1.66
N LYS A 180 21.34 5.69 -0.95
CA LYS A 180 22.66 5.96 -1.54
C LYS A 180 23.29 4.71 -2.13
N TYR A 181 23.26 3.61 -1.36
CA TYR A 181 23.81 2.33 -1.82
C TYR A 181 23.04 1.80 -3.03
N ALA A 182 21.72 1.78 -2.96
CA ALA A 182 20.87 1.30 -4.06
C ALA A 182 21.17 2.03 -5.38
N ARG A 183 21.28 3.36 -5.35
CA ARG A 183 21.64 4.17 -6.53
C ARG A 183 23.01 3.82 -7.08
N CYS A 184 24.01 3.62 -6.22
CA CYS A 184 25.36 3.26 -6.60
C CYS A 184 25.41 1.86 -7.24
N ALA A 185 24.66 0.90 -6.69
CA ALA A 185 24.62 -0.48 -7.14
C ALA A 185 23.66 -0.73 -8.34
N GLY A 186 22.88 0.28 -8.78
CA GLY A 186 21.89 0.09 -9.84
C GLY A 186 20.63 -0.67 -9.37
N LEU A 187 20.32 -0.67 -8.07
CA LEU A 187 19.10 -1.24 -7.52
C LEU A 187 18.01 -0.18 -7.45
N LYS A 188 16.85 -0.45 -8.05
CA LYS A 188 15.69 0.46 -7.98
C LYS A 188 14.94 0.29 -6.67
N ILE A 189 14.57 1.41 -6.02
CA ILE A 189 13.70 1.41 -4.83
C ILE A 189 12.38 2.06 -5.18
N ILE A 190 11.27 1.40 -4.85
CA ILE A 190 9.91 1.94 -4.90
C ILE A 190 9.35 1.89 -3.47
N GLY A 191 9.41 3.02 -2.77
CA GLY A 191 8.86 3.20 -1.42
C GLY A 191 7.57 3.99 -1.44
N TRP A 192 6.90 4.13 -0.28
CA TRP A 192 5.59 4.81 -0.19
C TRP A 192 5.60 6.20 -0.86
N HIS A 193 6.56 7.06 -0.52
CA HIS A 193 6.77 8.39 -1.12
C HIS A 193 8.12 8.50 -1.83
N TYR A 194 8.70 7.39 -2.25
CA TYR A 194 10.00 7.36 -2.89
C TYR A 194 10.02 6.45 -4.13
N PRO A 195 10.65 6.90 -5.25
CA PRO A 195 11.18 8.26 -5.47
C PRO A 195 10.07 9.31 -5.44
N LEU A 196 10.42 10.59 -5.27
CA LEU A 196 9.42 11.65 -5.31
C LEU A 196 8.76 11.72 -6.70
N GLY A 197 7.44 11.94 -6.73
CA GLY A 197 6.67 12.08 -7.97
C GLY A 197 6.05 10.78 -8.46
N LYS A 198 6.07 10.57 -9.79
CA LYS A 198 5.27 9.53 -10.48
C LYS A 198 5.76 8.08 -10.30
N GLU A 199 6.85 7.85 -9.63
CA GLU A 199 7.43 6.51 -9.44
C GLU A 199 7.30 6.00 -8.00
N SER A 200 6.64 6.74 -7.10
CA SER A 200 6.38 6.28 -5.74
C SER A 200 5.26 5.24 -5.70
N LEU A 201 5.27 4.38 -4.69
CA LEU A 201 4.24 3.37 -4.50
C LEU A 201 2.84 3.98 -4.38
N GLU A 202 2.70 5.08 -3.63
CA GLU A 202 1.43 5.83 -3.51
C GLU A 202 0.92 6.24 -4.90
N HIS A 203 1.79 6.81 -5.74
CA HIS A 203 1.40 7.23 -7.10
C HIS A 203 1.01 6.05 -7.99
N TYR A 204 1.74 4.93 -7.96
CA TYR A 204 1.37 3.73 -8.71
C TYR A 204 -0.03 3.24 -8.34
N ILE A 205 -0.40 3.31 -7.07
CA ILE A 205 -1.72 2.87 -6.61
C ILE A 205 -2.80 3.86 -7.02
N GLU A 206 -2.60 5.15 -6.73
CA GLU A 206 -3.63 6.19 -6.91
C GLU A 206 -3.90 6.50 -8.39
N SER A 207 -2.86 6.57 -9.22
CA SER A 207 -3.01 6.94 -10.65
C SER A 207 -3.85 5.96 -11.46
N LYS A 208 -3.89 4.68 -11.05
CA LYS A 208 -4.74 3.65 -11.67
C LYS A 208 -5.81 3.11 -10.72
N LYS A 209 -6.04 3.76 -9.57
CA LYS A 209 -7.07 3.39 -8.57
C LYS A 209 -6.97 1.93 -8.13
N LEU A 210 -5.74 1.44 -7.93
CA LEU A 210 -5.43 0.05 -7.57
C LEU A 210 -5.54 -0.17 -6.06
N TYR A 211 -6.62 0.30 -5.46
CA TYR A 211 -6.84 0.22 -4.02
C TYR A 211 -6.87 -1.24 -3.53
N PRO A 212 -6.17 -1.58 -2.42
CA PRO A 212 -6.26 -2.90 -1.83
C PRO A 212 -7.67 -3.14 -1.28
N VAL A 213 -8.11 -4.39 -1.24
CA VAL A 213 -9.44 -4.73 -0.70
C VAL A 213 -9.61 -4.30 0.76
N THR A 214 -8.51 -4.22 1.50
CA THR A 214 -8.47 -3.77 2.91
C THR A 214 -8.85 -2.30 3.11
N VAL A 215 -8.99 -1.51 2.05
CA VAL A 215 -9.44 -0.11 2.11
C VAL A 215 -10.94 0.01 2.38
N LEU A 216 -11.71 -1.06 2.10
CA LEU A 216 -13.16 -1.04 2.23
C LEU A 216 -13.61 -0.84 3.68
N THR A 217 -14.48 0.11 3.91
CA THR A 217 -14.88 0.55 5.26
C THR A 217 -15.79 -0.43 5.99
N ASN A 218 -16.44 -1.34 5.25
CA ASN A 218 -17.34 -2.37 5.77
C ASN A 218 -16.69 -3.76 5.87
N LEU A 219 -15.36 -3.84 5.77
CA LEU A 219 -14.62 -5.08 5.85
C LEU A 219 -14.35 -5.45 7.32
N ASN A 220 -14.83 -6.60 7.77
CA ASN A 220 -14.49 -7.16 9.08
C ASN A 220 -13.30 -8.14 8.98
N ASN A 221 -12.78 -8.58 10.13
CA ASN A 221 -11.62 -9.49 10.18
C ASN A 221 -11.88 -10.82 9.46
N TYR A 222 -13.08 -11.38 9.57
CA TYR A 222 -13.47 -12.62 8.88
C TYR A 222 -13.36 -12.44 7.36
N LEU A 223 -14.00 -11.40 6.81
CA LEU A 223 -13.96 -11.14 5.37
C LEU A 223 -12.57 -10.78 4.88
N ASN A 224 -11.80 -10.03 5.68
CA ASN A 224 -10.43 -9.70 5.35
C ASN A 224 -9.57 -10.97 5.19
N GLN A 225 -9.72 -11.94 6.09
CA GLN A 225 -9.06 -13.23 5.98
C GLN A 225 -9.56 -14.03 4.78
N ALA A 226 -10.87 -14.18 4.62
CA ALA A 226 -11.48 -14.95 3.53
C ALA A 226 -11.13 -14.40 2.13
N PHE A 227 -11.04 -13.06 1.98
CA PHE A 227 -10.60 -12.44 0.73
C PHE A 227 -9.13 -12.72 0.43
N ARG A 228 -8.27 -12.66 1.45
CA ARG A 228 -6.86 -13.04 1.32
C ARG A 228 -6.70 -14.48 0.84
N GLU A 229 -7.36 -15.42 1.49
CA GLU A 229 -7.33 -16.85 1.14
C GLU A 229 -7.87 -17.11 -0.29
N SER A 230 -8.84 -16.29 -0.73
CA SER A 230 -9.43 -16.36 -2.07
C SER A 230 -8.69 -15.55 -3.14
N ASN A 231 -7.49 -15.02 -2.84
CA ASN A 231 -6.72 -14.18 -3.75
C ASN A 231 -7.44 -12.89 -4.21
N ILE A 232 -8.32 -12.35 -3.39
CA ILE A 232 -8.96 -11.05 -3.62
C ILE A 232 -8.09 -9.99 -2.94
N VAL A 233 -7.16 -9.40 -3.68
CA VAL A 233 -6.21 -8.41 -3.14
C VAL A 233 -6.55 -6.97 -3.51
N LEU A 234 -7.18 -6.76 -4.68
CA LEU A 234 -7.65 -5.45 -5.14
C LEU A 234 -9.15 -5.27 -4.87
N ALA A 235 -9.57 -4.05 -4.51
CA ALA A 235 -11.00 -3.71 -4.39
C ALA A 235 -11.74 -3.98 -5.70
N SER A 236 -11.12 -3.70 -6.85
CA SER A 236 -11.68 -3.98 -8.19
C SER A 236 -11.97 -5.46 -8.45
N ASN A 237 -11.34 -6.39 -7.74
CA ASN A 237 -11.64 -7.82 -7.87
C ASN A 237 -13.09 -8.14 -7.48
N LEU A 238 -13.70 -7.33 -6.59
CA LEU A 238 -15.09 -7.53 -6.19
C LEU A 238 -16.08 -7.21 -7.31
N LEU A 239 -15.70 -6.41 -8.29
CA LEU A 239 -16.56 -6.06 -9.43
C LEU A 239 -16.83 -7.24 -10.36
N LYS A 240 -16.08 -8.34 -10.22
CA LYS A 240 -16.30 -9.61 -10.95
C LYS A 240 -17.45 -10.43 -10.37
N PHE A 241 -18.00 -10.03 -9.22
CA PHE A 241 -19.08 -10.75 -8.54
C PHE A 241 -20.39 -9.97 -8.65
N THR A 242 -21.51 -10.72 -8.73
CA THR A 242 -22.83 -10.17 -8.37
C THR A 242 -22.99 -10.22 -6.84
N PRO A 243 -23.87 -9.39 -6.24
CA PRO A 243 -24.13 -9.45 -4.80
C PRO A 243 -24.50 -10.84 -4.31
N ALA A 244 -25.31 -11.58 -5.08
CA ALA A 244 -25.72 -12.95 -4.75
C ALA A 244 -24.55 -13.95 -4.75
N LEU A 245 -23.67 -13.87 -5.76
CA LEU A 245 -22.47 -14.73 -5.84
C LEU A 245 -21.49 -14.44 -4.71
N LEU A 246 -21.24 -13.15 -4.41
CA LEU A 246 -20.34 -12.76 -3.32
C LEU A 246 -20.90 -13.23 -1.97
N ALA A 247 -22.20 -13.00 -1.75
CA ALA A 247 -22.91 -13.43 -0.53
C ALA A 247 -22.82 -14.95 -0.32
N LYS A 248 -23.07 -15.75 -1.36
CA LYS A 248 -22.98 -17.22 -1.32
C LYS A 248 -21.54 -17.69 -1.04
N LYS A 249 -20.56 -17.12 -1.79
CA LYS A 249 -19.14 -17.54 -1.68
C LYS A 249 -18.57 -17.29 -0.29
N PHE A 250 -18.88 -16.16 0.32
CA PHE A 250 -18.30 -15.74 1.60
C PHE A 250 -19.27 -15.85 2.79
N ARG A 251 -20.44 -16.48 2.59
CA ARG A 251 -21.46 -16.72 3.64
C ARG A 251 -21.84 -15.43 4.38
N ILE A 252 -22.12 -14.37 3.64
CA ILE A 252 -22.51 -13.06 4.18
C ILE A 252 -23.88 -12.65 3.68
N LYS A 253 -24.50 -11.66 4.36
CA LYS A 253 -25.77 -11.10 3.93
C LYS A 253 -25.63 -10.40 2.57
N ILE A 254 -26.62 -10.59 1.67
CA ILE A 254 -26.60 -10.01 0.32
C ILE A 254 -26.50 -8.47 0.34
N GLN A 255 -27.09 -7.82 1.36
CA GLN A 255 -27.01 -6.37 1.55
C GLN A 255 -25.56 -5.92 1.84
N LEU A 256 -24.78 -6.71 2.62
CA LEU A 256 -23.38 -6.41 2.85
C LEU A 256 -22.55 -6.62 1.58
N ALA A 257 -22.79 -7.71 0.86
CA ALA A 257 -22.15 -7.97 -0.43
C ALA A 257 -22.40 -6.82 -1.43
N GLY A 258 -23.64 -6.34 -1.54
CA GLY A 258 -24.01 -5.20 -2.37
C GLY A 258 -23.27 -3.92 -1.98
N ARG A 259 -23.18 -3.62 -0.67
CA ARG A 259 -22.44 -2.45 -0.16
C ARG A 259 -20.96 -2.52 -0.50
N LEU A 260 -20.30 -3.66 -0.29
CA LEU A 260 -18.89 -3.86 -0.59
C LEU A 260 -18.59 -3.68 -2.09
N ILE A 261 -19.42 -4.26 -2.97
CA ILE A 261 -19.29 -4.11 -4.43
C ILE A 261 -19.52 -2.64 -4.84
N ASN A 262 -20.50 -1.96 -4.26
CA ASN A 262 -20.75 -0.55 -4.57
C ASN A 262 -19.62 0.36 -4.12
N GLU A 263 -19.09 0.15 -2.91
CA GLU A 263 -17.92 0.88 -2.39
C GLU A 263 -16.70 0.65 -3.30
N ALA A 264 -16.43 -0.60 -3.69
CA ALA A 264 -15.35 -0.93 -4.62
C ALA A 264 -15.53 -0.22 -5.99
N ARG A 265 -16.74 -0.18 -6.52
CA ARG A 265 -17.07 0.50 -7.78
C ARG A 265 -16.81 2.01 -7.68
N GLN A 266 -17.29 2.64 -6.63
CA GLN A 266 -17.08 4.08 -6.42
C GLN A 266 -15.59 4.43 -6.27
N LEU A 267 -14.80 3.59 -5.58
CA LEU A 267 -13.35 3.79 -5.42
C LEU A 267 -12.58 3.67 -6.75
N THR A 268 -13.02 2.81 -7.66
CA THR A 268 -12.28 2.48 -8.88
C THR A 268 -12.76 3.24 -10.11
N GLN A 269 -13.96 3.83 -10.08
CA GLN A 269 -14.56 4.55 -11.21
C GLN A 269 -14.61 6.09 -11.03
N SER A 270 -14.40 6.57 -9.78
CA SER A 270 -14.48 8.02 -9.44
C SER A 270 -13.29 8.84 -9.92
#